data_3716374268d1e48657dec6d792248b0d
#
_entry.id   3716374268d1e48657dec6d792248b0d
#
_cell.length_a   1.000
_cell.length_b   1.000
_cell.length_c   1.000
_cell.angle_alpha   90.00
_cell.angle_beta   90.00
_cell.angle_gamma   90.00
#
_symmetry.space_group_name_H-M   'P 1'
#
loop_
_entity.id
_entity.type
_entity.pdbx_description
1 polymer ?
#
loop_
_entity_poly.entity_id
_entity_poly.type
_entity_poly.pdbx_seq_one_letter_code
_entity_poly.pdbx_strand_id
1 'polypeptide(L)'
;MYATVRRYEGIDRARSQEITRKVGDSLLPSVSKLPGFRGYYLIDGGEAVLTSIGLFENAKEAHESTRIAARWVREQKLESALPNTPKVTAGPVLADESRGPAVTSGVPALA
;
A
#
# COMPACT_ATOMS: atom_id res chain seq x y z
N MET A 1 -8.17 -7.48 -12.71
CA MET A 1 -7.52 -7.02 -11.48
C MET A 1 -7.37 -5.51 -11.50
N TYR A 2 -7.55 -4.89 -10.37
CA TYR A 2 -7.53 -3.44 -10.24
C TYR A 2 -6.48 -3.04 -9.21
N ALA A 3 -5.68 -2.03 -9.52
CA ALA A 3 -4.61 -1.58 -8.62
C ALA A 3 -4.88 -0.17 -8.14
N THR A 4 -4.50 0.12 -6.90
CA THR A 4 -4.50 1.48 -6.39
C THR A 4 -3.13 1.76 -5.79
N VAL A 5 -2.54 2.87 -6.22
CA VAL A 5 -1.21 3.28 -5.79
C VAL A 5 -1.34 4.61 -5.07
N ARG A 6 -0.86 4.68 -3.85
CA ARG A 6 -0.90 5.91 -3.06
C ARG A 6 0.51 6.33 -2.72
N ARG A 7 0.89 7.51 -3.13
CA ARG A 7 2.21 8.04 -2.89
C ARG A 7 2.15 9.15 -1.84
N TYR A 8 2.84 8.92 -0.73
CA TYR A 8 2.91 9.86 0.37
C TYR A 8 4.27 10.54 0.33
N GLU A 9 4.27 11.86 0.21
CA GLU A 9 5.49 12.66 0.13
C GLU A 9 5.67 13.48 1.39
N GLY A 10 6.91 13.81 1.71
CA GLY A 10 7.21 14.64 2.87
C GLY A 10 6.96 13.95 4.19
N ILE A 11 7.15 12.63 4.25
CA ILE A 11 6.90 11.90 5.50
C ILE A 11 7.96 12.26 6.54
N ASP A 12 7.61 12.11 7.80
CA ASP A 12 8.56 12.26 8.88
C ASP A 12 9.41 11.00 8.96
N ARG A 13 10.63 11.08 8.47
CA ARG A 13 11.52 9.93 8.37
C ARG A 13 11.88 9.33 9.72
N ALA A 14 11.87 10.15 10.76
CA ALA A 14 12.13 9.65 12.11
C ALA A 14 11.02 8.71 12.59
N ARG A 15 9.84 8.77 11.98
CA ARG A 15 8.71 7.94 12.35
C ARG A 15 8.43 6.82 11.35
N SER A 16 9.33 6.58 10.40
CA SER A 16 9.07 5.59 9.35
C SER A 16 8.89 4.18 9.89
N GLN A 17 9.64 3.80 10.92
CA GLN A 17 9.45 2.48 11.51
C GLN A 17 8.10 2.36 12.23
N GLU A 18 7.67 3.41 12.88
CA GLU A 18 6.36 3.46 13.52
C GLU A 18 5.26 3.31 12.47
N ILE A 19 5.37 4.03 11.35
CA ILE A 19 4.38 3.95 10.27
C ILE A 19 4.33 2.52 9.74
N THR A 20 5.48 1.93 9.43
CA THR A 20 5.54 0.57 8.89
C THR A 20 4.92 -0.45 9.84
N ARG A 21 5.23 -0.34 11.14
CA ARG A 21 4.67 -1.25 12.13
C ARG A 21 3.15 -1.11 12.20
N LYS A 22 2.65 0.12 12.22
CA LYS A 22 1.21 0.36 12.30
C LYS A 22 0.47 -0.09 11.05
N VAL A 23 1.10 0.03 9.89
CA VAL A 23 0.52 -0.52 8.65
C VAL A 23 0.32 -2.02 8.80
N GLY A 24 1.34 -2.75 9.26
CA GLY A 24 1.24 -4.18 9.42
C GLY A 24 0.25 -4.60 10.50
N ASP A 25 0.21 -3.84 11.61
CA ASP A 25 -0.59 -4.24 12.77
C ASP A 25 -2.07 -3.89 12.62
N SER A 26 -2.41 -2.83 11.91
CA SER A 26 -3.80 -2.38 11.89
C SER A 26 -4.36 -2.08 10.51
N LEU A 27 -3.59 -1.50 9.60
CA LEU A 27 -4.13 -1.19 8.28
C LEU A 27 -4.29 -2.44 7.43
N LEU A 28 -3.24 -3.26 7.36
CA LEU A 28 -3.29 -4.50 6.55
C LEU A 28 -4.43 -5.43 6.97
N PRO A 29 -4.65 -5.68 8.28
CA PRO A 29 -5.79 -6.52 8.66
C PRO A 29 -7.13 -5.97 8.17
N SER A 30 -7.29 -4.66 8.14
CA SER A 30 -8.55 -4.06 7.67
C SER A 30 -8.71 -4.17 6.16
N VAL A 31 -7.66 -3.86 5.42
CA VAL A 31 -7.71 -3.87 3.96
C VAL A 31 -7.80 -5.29 3.42
N SER A 32 -7.09 -6.23 4.04
CA SER A 32 -7.08 -7.61 3.55
C SER A 32 -8.40 -8.32 3.73
N LYS A 33 -9.30 -7.78 4.54
CA LYS A 33 -10.65 -8.36 4.70
C LYS A 33 -11.61 -7.94 3.60
N LEU A 34 -11.23 -6.98 2.78
CA LEU A 34 -12.12 -6.55 1.70
C LEU A 34 -12.27 -7.68 0.68
N PRO A 35 -13.51 -7.90 0.18
CA PRO A 35 -13.73 -8.92 -0.84
C PRO A 35 -12.83 -8.66 -2.05
N GLY A 36 -12.26 -9.71 -2.58
CA GLY A 36 -11.42 -9.59 -3.76
C GLY A 36 -10.03 -9.02 -3.51
N PHE A 37 -9.62 -8.92 -2.26
CA PHE A 37 -8.25 -8.49 -1.95
C PHE A 37 -7.24 -9.49 -2.54
N ARG A 38 -6.22 -8.95 -3.23
CA ARG A 38 -5.22 -9.78 -3.89
C ARG A 38 -3.81 -9.54 -3.37
N GLY A 39 -3.53 -8.41 -2.82
CA GLY A 39 -2.18 -8.14 -2.31
C GLY A 39 -2.00 -6.71 -1.91
N TYR A 40 -0.94 -6.46 -1.15
CA TYR A 40 -0.61 -5.13 -0.68
C TYR A 40 0.89 -5.04 -0.48
N TYR A 41 1.46 -3.93 -0.90
CA TYR A 41 2.89 -3.65 -0.75
C TYR A 41 3.08 -2.24 -0.22
N LEU A 42 4.02 -2.07 0.69
CA LEU A 42 4.44 -0.76 1.15
C LEU A 42 5.90 -0.62 0.76
N ILE A 43 6.22 0.45 0.05
CA ILE A 43 7.55 0.65 -0.53
C ILE A 43 8.15 1.92 0.05
N ASP A 44 9.36 1.81 0.56
CA ASP A 44 10.13 2.98 0.95
C ASP A 44 10.87 3.48 -0.29
N GLY A 45 10.44 4.62 -0.80
CA GLY A 45 11.02 5.19 -2.02
C GLY A 45 12.24 6.04 -1.77
N GLY A 46 12.64 6.19 -0.50
CA GLY A 46 13.72 7.12 -0.14
C GLY A 46 13.24 8.56 -0.17
N GLU A 47 14.06 9.45 0.33
CA GLU A 47 13.81 10.89 0.27
C GLU A 47 12.44 11.30 0.81
N ALA A 48 12.03 10.66 1.90
CA ALA A 48 10.77 10.94 2.57
C ALA A 48 9.55 10.63 1.70
N VAL A 49 9.62 9.56 0.91
CA VAL A 49 8.49 9.08 0.09
C VAL A 49 8.16 7.66 0.48
N LEU A 50 6.88 7.40 0.79
CA LEU A 50 6.34 6.06 0.94
C LEU A 50 5.26 5.85 -0.10
N THR A 51 5.27 4.68 -0.73
CA THR A 51 4.26 4.33 -1.72
C THR A 51 3.60 3.02 -1.32
N SER A 52 2.28 2.99 -1.32
CA SER A 52 1.54 1.75 -1.11
C SER A 52 0.90 1.31 -2.41
N ILE A 53 0.86 -0.01 -2.61
CA ILE A 53 0.21 -0.60 -3.78
C ILE A 53 -0.77 -1.64 -3.27
N GLY A 54 -2.06 -1.45 -3.59
CA GLY A 54 -3.09 -2.41 -3.25
C GLY A 54 -3.65 -3.04 -4.52
N LEU A 55 -3.84 -4.35 -4.49
CA LEU A 55 -4.36 -5.11 -5.63
C LEU A 55 -5.68 -5.76 -5.23
N PHE A 56 -6.70 -5.61 -6.08
CA PHE A 56 -8.06 -6.07 -5.81
C PHE A 56 -8.67 -6.64 -7.08
N GLU A 57 -9.72 -7.45 -6.92
CA GLU A 57 -10.46 -7.97 -8.06
C GLU A 57 -11.19 -6.86 -8.80
N ASN A 58 -11.74 -5.88 -8.05
CA ASN A 58 -12.57 -4.86 -8.67
C ASN A 58 -12.30 -3.48 -8.11
N ALA A 59 -12.78 -2.48 -8.86
CA ALA A 59 -12.56 -1.07 -8.52
C ALA A 59 -13.19 -0.67 -7.20
N LYS A 60 -14.36 -1.25 -6.86
CA LYS A 60 -15.09 -0.85 -5.67
C LYS A 60 -14.24 -1.02 -4.41
N GLU A 61 -13.64 -2.19 -4.24
CA GLU A 61 -12.83 -2.47 -3.08
C GLU A 61 -11.50 -1.70 -3.10
N ALA A 62 -10.96 -1.49 -4.29
CA ALA A 62 -9.76 -0.67 -4.41
C ALA A 62 -10.02 0.74 -3.90
N HIS A 63 -11.14 1.34 -4.28
CA HIS A 63 -11.51 2.67 -3.81
C HIS A 63 -11.83 2.67 -2.32
N GLU A 64 -12.46 1.60 -1.84
CA GLU A 64 -12.75 1.48 -0.41
C GLU A 64 -11.47 1.43 0.41
N SER A 65 -10.42 0.76 -0.10
CA SER A 65 -9.15 0.71 0.62
C SER A 65 -8.53 2.08 0.80
N THR A 66 -8.73 2.99 -0.16
CA THR A 66 -8.23 4.35 -0.03
C THR A 66 -8.97 5.11 1.08
N ARG A 67 -10.29 4.90 1.18
CA ARG A 67 -11.06 5.50 2.26
C ARG A 67 -10.65 4.95 3.62
N ILE A 68 -10.43 3.65 3.69
CA ILE A 68 -9.97 3.01 4.91
C ILE A 68 -8.62 3.59 5.33
N ALA A 69 -7.70 3.75 4.37
CA ALA A 69 -6.37 4.27 4.67
C ALA A 69 -6.43 5.71 5.19
N ALA A 70 -7.28 6.54 4.59
CA ALA A 70 -7.43 7.93 5.03
C ALA A 70 -7.96 8.00 6.47
N ARG A 71 -8.96 7.17 6.79
CA ARG A 71 -9.50 7.11 8.14
C ARG A 71 -8.46 6.57 9.12
N TRP A 72 -7.72 5.55 8.70
CA TRP A 72 -6.69 4.93 9.53
C TRP A 72 -5.60 5.94 9.93
N VAL A 73 -5.18 6.82 9.00
CA VAL A 73 -4.19 7.86 9.31
C VAL A 73 -4.69 8.73 10.45
N ARG A 74 -5.96 9.11 10.42
CA ARG A 74 -6.54 9.92 11.49
C ARG A 74 -6.66 9.14 12.80
N GLU A 75 -7.13 7.92 12.73
CA GLU A 75 -7.33 7.09 13.92
C GLU A 75 -6.03 6.76 14.62
N GLN A 76 -4.96 6.58 13.87
CA GLN A 76 -3.65 6.28 14.43
C GLN A 76 -2.84 7.53 14.76
N LYS A 77 -3.43 8.70 14.56
CA LYS A 77 -2.79 9.99 14.85
C LYS A 77 -1.47 10.13 14.09
N LEU A 78 -1.51 9.79 12.81
CA LEU A 78 -0.34 9.83 11.95
C LEU A 78 -0.31 11.06 11.05
N GLU A 79 -1.20 12.04 11.25
CA GLU A 79 -1.24 13.20 10.36
C GLU A 79 0.06 13.98 10.36
N SER A 80 0.73 14.05 11.50
CA SER A 80 2.01 14.78 11.54
C SER A 80 3.13 13.98 10.89
N ALA A 81 3.02 12.66 10.87
CA ALA A 81 4.02 11.81 10.22
C ALA A 81 3.80 11.71 8.72
N LEU A 82 2.53 11.82 8.31
CA LEU A 82 2.11 11.75 6.91
C LEU A 82 1.34 13.04 6.61
N PRO A 83 2.03 14.18 6.53
CA PRO A 83 1.35 15.47 6.54
C PRO A 83 0.64 15.83 5.26
N ASN A 84 0.97 15.16 4.17
CA ASN A 84 0.39 15.51 2.86
C ASN A 84 -0.58 14.43 2.43
N THR A 85 -1.68 14.87 1.82
CA THR A 85 -2.63 13.95 1.20
C THR A 85 -1.90 13.15 0.12
N PRO A 86 -2.09 11.84 0.06
CA PRO A 86 -1.36 11.03 -0.93
C PRO A 86 -1.83 11.34 -2.34
N LYS A 87 -0.92 11.20 -3.28
CA LYS A 87 -1.26 11.20 -4.70
C LYS A 87 -1.69 9.80 -5.08
N VAL A 88 -2.89 9.68 -5.63
CA VAL A 88 -3.48 8.38 -5.91
C VAL A 88 -3.55 8.15 -7.41
N THR A 89 -3.02 7.00 -7.84
CA THR A 89 -3.22 6.48 -9.18
C THR A 89 -3.96 5.15 -9.05
N ALA A 90 -5.09 5.00 -9.71
CA ALA A 90 -5.87 3.79 -9.61
C ALA A 90 -6.44 3.44 -10.97
N GLY A 91 -6.46 2.15 -11.28
CA GLY A 91 -7.00 1.70 -12.55
C GLY A 91 -6.87 0.19 -12.72
N PRO A 92 -7.45 -0.33 -13.81
CA PRO A 92 -7.30 -1.75 -14.10
C PRO A 92 -5.85 -2.07 -14.45
N VAL A 93 -5.42 -3.25 -14.02
CA VAL A 93 -4.10 -3.75 -14.39
C VAL A 93 -4.19 -4.25 -15.82
N LEU A 94 -3.41 -3.67 -16.71
CA LEU A 94 -3.50 -3.99 -18.13
C LEU A 94 -2.62 -5.18 -18.51
N ALA A 95 -1.54 -5.41 -17.77
CA ALA A 95 -0.67 -6.53 -18.04
C ALA A 95 0.03 -6.91 -16.74
N ASP A 96 0.14 -8.19 -16.49
CA ASP A 96 0.88 -8.66 -15.33
C ASP A 96 1.47 -10.02 -15.64
N GLU A 97 2.57 -10.31 -14.97
CA GLU A 97 3.18 -11.61 -15.01
C GLU A 97 3.78 -11.84 -13.65
N SER A 98 3.37 -12.91 -13.00
CA SER A 98 3.85 -13.19 -11.66
C SER A 98 4.22 -14.65 -11.54
N ARG A 99 5.16 -14.94 -10.66
CA ARG A 99 5.58 -16.30 -10.38
C ARG A 99 5.05 -16.72 -9.03
N GLY A 100 4.77 -18.02 -8.92
CA GLY A 100 4.35 -18.57 -7.65
C GLY A 100 5.47 -18.52 -6.62
N PRO A 101 5.10 -18.72 -5.37
CA PRO A 101 6.07 -18.58 -4.29
C PRO A 101 7.27 -19.51 -4.42
N ALA A 102 7.06 -20.68 -4.95
CA ALA A 102 8.13 -21.65 -5.06
C ALA A 102 9.25 -21.22 -5.99
N VAL A 103 8.96 -20.25 -6.84
CA VAL A 103 9.93 -19.83 -7.83
C VAL A 103 10.77 -18.68 -7.37
N THR A 104 10.42 -18.10 -6.28
CA THR A 104 11.09 -16.90 -5.85
C THR A 104 12.43 -17.18 -5.24
N SER A 105 12.66 -18.39 -4.77
CA SER A 105 13.88 -18.64 -4.09
C SER A 105 15.03 -18.62 -5.08
N GLY A 106 15.94 -17.80 -4.86
CA GLY A 106 17.14 -17.74 -5.61
C GLY A 106 17.04 -17.21 -6.95
N VAL A 107 16.00 -16.62 -7.26
CA VAL A 107 15.92 -16.17 -8.54
C VAL A 107 15.91 -14.83 -8.67
N PRO A 108 16.75 -14.35 -8.53
CA PRO A 108 16.72 -13.07 -8.57
C PRO A 108 16.86 -12.67 -9.84
N ALA A 109 16.87 -13.04 -10.12
CA ALA A 109 16.97 -12.61 -10.92
C ALA A 109 16.61 -12.17 -11.82
N LEU A 110 16.55 -12.12 -11.87
CA LEU A 110 16.24 -11.68 -12.59
C LEU A 110 16.24 -10.81 -12.94
N ALA A 111 16.26 -10.63 -12.56
CA ALA A 111 16.20 -9.85 -12.88
C ALA A 111 16.32 -9.34 -13.60
#